data_cc61d29ed19382df0ec081150094b128
#
_entry.id   cc61d29ed19382df0ec081150094b128
#
_cell.length_a   1.000
_cell.length_b   1.000
_cell.length_c   1.000
_cell.angle_alpha   90.00
_cell.angle_beta   90.00
_cell.angle_gamma   90.00
#
_symmetry.space_group_name_H-M   'P 1'
#
loop_
_entity.id
_entity.type
_entity.pdbx_description
1 polymer ?
#
loop_
_entity_poly.entity_id
_entity_poly.type
_entity_poly.pdbx_seq_one_letter_code
_entity_poly.pdbx_strand_id
1 'polypeptide(L)'
;MILPDVLVNNFQQNENDLQKMVQAFEQHNNAAQIMVESVPQSLVHLYGIADCNGINPAAGESAPIKGMVEKPKTDEAPSDLAVVGRYVLPARVMEILANTKPGAGDEIQLTDALDELLREQTVEAYRMTGKTYDCGNKLGFLQANVAYGLQHPETAEGFKQFLSQQD
;
A
#
# COMPACT_ATOMS: atom_id res chain seq x y z
N MET A 1 10.77 1.58 0.32
CA MET A 1 10.50 1.74 -1.14
C MET A 1 9.12 2.37 -1.32
N ILE A 2 8.95 3.22 -2.31
CA ILE A 2 7.70 3.92 -2.62
C ILE A 2 7.45 3.80 -4.12
N LEU A 3 6.32 3.26 -4.53
CA LEU A 3 5.85 3.31 -5.91
C LEU A 3 5.21 4.69 -6.17
N PRO A 4 5.39 5.29 -7.36
CA PRO A 4 5.14 6.74 -7.54
C PRO A 4 3.70 7.09 -7.91
N ASP A 5 2.87 6.15 -8.30
CA ASP A 5 1.56 6.35 -8.91
C ASP A 5 0.37 6.41 -7.94
N VAL A 6 0.59 6.06 -6.67
CA VAL A 6 -0.44 6.16 -5.63
C VAL A 6 -0.08 7.26 -4.64
N LEU A 7 -0.99 8.19 -4.35
CA LEU A 7 -0.87 9.15 -3.26
C LEU A 7 -1.58 8.63 -2.02
N VAL A 8 -0.94 8.74 -0.86
CA VAL A 8 -1.50 8.39 0.45
C VAL A 8 -1.78 9.66 1.23
N ASN A 9 -3.00 9.84 1.67
CA ASN A 9 -3.48 11.01 2.39
C ASN A 9 -3.78 10.67 3.86
N ASN A 10 -3.00 11.25 4.78
CA ASN A 10 -3.13 11.09 6.23
C ASN A 10 -3.38 12.44 6.94
N PHE A 11 -3.96 13.44 6.28
CA PHE A 11 -4.07 14.82 6.81
C PHE A 11 -4.75 14.95 8.18
N GLN A 12 -5.49 13.96 8.64
CA GLN A 12 -6.19 13.99 9.92
C GLN A 12 -5.42 13.31 11.06
N GLN A 13 -4.21 12.83 10.81
CA GLN A 13 -3.40 12.07 11.77
C GLN A 13 -2.19 12.89 12.22
N ASN A 14 -1.85 12.82 13.52
CA ASN A 14 -0.63 13.42 14.06
C ASN A 14 0.64 12.71 13.56
N GLU A 15 0.55 11.44 13.26
CA GLU A 15 1.60 10.61 12.67
C GLU A 15 1.09 9.97 11.37
N ASN A 16 1.92 10.00 10.32
CA ASN A 16 1.54 9.37 9.07
C ASN A 16 1.80 7.85 9.10
N ASP A 17 1.11 7.12 8.23
CA ASP A 17 1.20 5.66 8.17
C ASP A 17 2.63 5.17 7.90
N LEU A 18 3.41 5.85 7.05
CA LEU A 18 4.79 5.46 6.77
C LEU A 18 5.69 5.57 8.02
N GLN A 19 5.47 6.59 8.84
CA GLN A 19 6.18 6.75 10.11
C GLN A 19 5.87 5.60 11.07
N LYS A 20 4.61 5.19 11.17
CA LYS A 20 4.19 4.03 11.97
C LYS A 20 4.78 2.72 11.44
N MET A 21 4.85 2.54 10.12
CA MET A 21 5.51 1.38 9.52
C MET A 21 7.01 1.32 9.87
N VAL A 22 7.71 2.47 9.86
CA VAL A 22 9.12 2.52 10.29
C VAL A 22 9.26 2.14 11.75
N GLN A 23 8.40 2.66 12.63
CA GLN A 23 8.39 2.30 14.05
C GLN A 23 8.10 0.80 14.25
N ALA A 24 7.10 0.24 13.54
CA ALA A 24 6.81 -1.19 13.57
C ALA A 24 8.01 -2.03 13.10
N PHE A 25 8.66 -1.63 12.01
CA PHE A 25 9.87 -2.30 11.53
C PHE A 25 10.98 -2.35 12.60
N GLU A 26 11.25 -1.22 13.29
CA GLU A 26 12.25 -1.15 14.35
C GLU A 26 11.86 -1.96 15.59
N GLN A 27 10.58 -2.00 15.94
CA GLN A 27 10.07 -2.67 17.14
C GLN A 27 9.87 -4.19 16.93
N HIS A 28 9.55 -4.62 15.72
CA HIS A 28 9.26 -6.02 15.37
C HIS A 28 10.46 -6.76 14.78
N ASN A 29 11.65 -6.53 15.33
CA ASN A 29 12.89 -7.21 14.93
C ASN A 29 13.20 -7.09 13.41
N ASN A 30 13.00 -5.90 12.86
CA ASN A 30 13.17 -5.58 11.44
C ASN A 30 12.26 -6.40 10.50
N ALA A 31 11.08 -6.82 10.98
CA ALA A 31 10.08 -7.44 10.13
C ALA A 31 9.68 -6.49 9.00
N ALA A 32 9.79 -6.94 7.76
CA ALA A 32 9.41 -6.12 6.61
C ALA A 32 7.95 -5.68 6.72
N GLN A 33 7.66 -4.41 6.42
CA GLN A 33 6.31 -3.85 6.47
C GLN A 33 5.82 -3.56 5.06
N ILE A 34 4.63 -4.04 4.73
CA ILE A 34 3.93 -3.78 3.47
C ILE A 34 2.65 -3.02 3.80
N MET A 35 2.48 -1.82 3.26
CA MET A 35 1.25 -1.06 3.45
C MET A 35 0.12 -1.69 2.65
N VAL A 36 -1.01 -1.91 3.34
CA VAL A 36 -2.24 -2.43 2.73
C VAL A 36 -3.44 -1.57 3.09
N GLU A 37 -4.44 -1.59 2.21
CA GLU A 37 -5.77 -1.02 2.48
C GLU A 37 -6.86 -2.05 2.21
N SER A 38 -7.99 -1.94 2.93
CA SER A 38 -9.16 -2.76 2.67
C SER A 38 -9.91 -2.22 1.46
N VAL A 39 -10.10 -3.05 0.44
CA VAL A 39 -10.82 -2.71 -0.78
C VAL A 39 -12.11 -3.53 -0.91
N PRO A 40 -13.13 -3.04 -1.64
CA PRO A 40 -14.29 -3.87 -1.97
C PRO A 40 -13.89 -5.18 -2.64
N GLN A 41 -14.52 -6.30 -2.25
CA GLN A 41 -14.24 -7.63 -2.80
C GLN A 41 -14.28 -7.66 -4.34
N SER A 42 -15.16 -6.85 -4.95
CA SER A 42 -15.24 -6.73 -6.41
C SER A 42 -14.00 -6.14 -7.09
N LEU A 43 -13.09 -5.50 -6.33
CA LEU A 43 -11.90 -4.83 -6.84
C LEU A 43 -10.60 -5.58 -6.55
N VAL A 44 -10.62 -6.67 -5.76
CA VAL A 44 -9.38 -7.40 -5.37
C VAL A 44 -8.57 -7.89 -6.56
N HIS A 45 -9.23 -8.19 -7.68
CA HIS A 45 -8.59 -8.65 -8.91
C HIS A 45 -7.71 -7.59 -9.61
N LEU A 46 -7.70 -6.36 -9.13
CA LEU A 46 -6.88 -5.26 -9.65
C LEU A 46 -5.53 -5.12 -8.93
N TYR A 47 -5.36 -5.77 -7.76
CA TYR A 47 -4.27 -5.53 -6.83
C TYR A 47 -3.54 -6.82 -6.44
N GLY A 48 -2.32 -6.68 -5.92
CA GLY A 48 -1.72 -7.69 -5.07
C GLY A 48 -2.45 -7.75 -3.74
N ILE A 49 -2.85 -8.93 -3.29
CA ILE A 49 -3.63 -9.14 -2.06
C ILE A 49 -2.78 -9.88 -1.03
N ALA A 50 -2.67 -9.32 0.18
CA ALA A 50 -1.94 -9.94 1.28
C ALA A 50 -2.77 -11.05 1.94
N ASP A 51 -2.13 -12.22 2.18
CA ASP A 51 -2.72 -13.32 2.96
C ASP A 51 -2.21 -13.26 4.41
N CYS A 52 -2.99 -12.70 5.29
CA CYS A 52 -2.72 -12.66 6.72
C CYS A 52 -3.26 -13.90 7.48
N ASN A 53 -3.49 -15.03 6.81
CA ASN A 53 -3.98 -16.28 7.39
C ASN A 53 -5.29 -16.09 8.19
N GLY A 54 -6.22 -15.32 7.65
CA GLY A 54 -7.52 -15.01 8.28
C GLY A 54 -7.46 -13.91 9.35
N ILE A 55 -6.31 -13.34 9.65
CA ILE A 55 -6.19 -12.16 10.53
C ILE A 55 -6.53 -10.91 9.71
N ASN A 56 -7.41 -10.06 10.26
CA ASN A 56 -7.71 -8.76 9.69
C ASN A 56 -7.23 -7.68 10.67
N PRO A 57 -6.02 -7.09 10.49
CA PRO A 57 -5.49 -6.10 11.41
C PRO A 57 -6.40 -4.86 11.44
N ALA A 58 -6.49 -4.21 12.60
CA ALA A 58 -7.18 -2.92 12.67
C ALA A 58 -6.40 -1.83 11.91
N ALA A 59 -7.07 -0.75 11.52
CA ALA A 59 -6.38 0.37 10.88
C ALA A 59 -5.30 0.95 11.81
N GLY A 60 -4.08 1.06 11.31
CA GLY A 60 -2.90 1.48 12.06
C GLY A 60 -2.14 0.35 12.75
N GLU A 61 -2.52 -0.91 12.54
CA GLU A 61 -1.87 -2.09 13.09
C GLU A 61 -1.25 -2.96 11.99
N SER A 62 -0.28 -3.80 12.37
CA SER A 62 0.37 -4.78 11.52
C SER A 62 -0.05 -6.20 11.88
N ALA A 63 -0.10 -7.10 10.88
CA ALA A 63 -0.25 -8.53 11.08
C ALA A 63 0.73 -9.31 10.19
N PRO A 64 1.28 -10.46 10.65
CA PRO A 64 2.11 -11.30 9.81
C PRO A 64 1.34 -11.79 8.57
N ILE A 65 2.02 -11.80 7.43
CA ILE A 65 1.48 -12.40 6.21
C ILE A 65 2.05 -13.81 6.02
N LYS A 66 1.26 -14.65 5.36
CA LYS A 66 1.67 -15.97 4.88
C LYS A 66 2.18 -15.93 3.44
N GLY A 67 1.74 -14.94 2.68
CA GLY A 67 2.08 -14.74 1.28
C GLY A 67 1.31 -13.59 0.67
N MET A 68 1.50 -13.39 -0.63
CA MET A 68 0.75 -12.45 -1.43
C MET A 68 0.29 -13.13 -2.71
N VAL A 69 -0.88 -12.72 -3.21
CA VAL A 69 -1.43 -13.22 -4.48
C VAL A 69 -1.64 -12.04 -5.42
N GLU A 70 -0.93 -12.03 -6.53
CA GLU A 70 -1.04 -10.96 -7.53
C GLU A 70 -2.32 -11.14 -8.35
N LYS A 71 -3.20 -10.14 -8.29
CA LYS A 71 -4.44 -10.05 -9.07
C LYS A 71 -5.27 -11.34 -9.05
N PRO A 72 -5.63 -11.85 -7.85
CA PRO A 72 -6.41 -13.08 -7.74
C PRO A 72 -7.78 -12.90 -8.38
N LYS A 73 -8.43 -14.02 -8.75
CA LYS A 73 -9.86 -13.96 -9.02
C LYS A 73 -10.62 -13.59 -7.75
N THR A 74 -11.75 -12.94 -7.92
CA THR A 74 -12.55 -12.40 -6.81
C THR A 74 -12.93 -13.46 -5.76
N ASP A 75 -13.20 -14.69 -6.20
CA ASP A 75 -13.56 -15.84 -5.37
C ASP A 75 -12.34 -16.62 -4.81
N GLU A 76 -11.13 -16.32 -5.30
CA GLU A 76 -9.88 -16.95 -4.88
C GLU A 76 -9.02 -16.02 -3.99
N ALA A 77 -9.43 -14.76 -3.82
CA ALA A 77 -8.68 -13.79 -3.02
C ALA A 77 -8.63 -14.19 -1.55
N PRO A 78 -7.43 -14.27 -0.91
CA PRO A 78 -7.28 -14.72 0.47
C PRO A 78 -7.82 -13.70 1.50
N SER A 79 -7.95 -12.45 1.10
CA SER A 79 -8.45 -11.34 1.92
C SER A 79 -8.94 -10.18 1.03
N ASP A 80 -9.32 -9.06 1.65
CA ASP A 80 -9.59 -7.77 1.01
C ASP A 80 -8.44 -6.76 1.17
N LEU A 81 -7.27 -7.19 1.67
CA LEU A 81 -6.13 -6.34 1.98
C LEU A 81 -5.25 -6.13 0.75
N ALA A 82 -5.51 -5.06 0.01
CA ALA A 82 -4.79 -4.69 -1.21
C ALA A 82 -3.48 -3.96 -0.90
N VAL A 83 -2.40 -4.32 -1.59
CA VAL A 83 -1.09 -3.70 -1.46
C VAL A 83 -1.08 -2.30 -2.09
N VAL A 84 -0.60 -1.31 -1.33
CA VAL A 84 -0.61 0.13 -1.70
C VAL A 84 0.70 0.59 -2.37
N GLY A 85 1.72 -0.27 -2.43
CA GLY A 85 3.02 0.11 -3.01
C GLY A 85 3.90 0.97 -2.10
N ARG A 86 3.74 0.85 -0.79
CA ARG A 86 4.58 1.43 0.26
C ARG A 86 5.18 0.31 1.09
N TYR A 87 6.51 0.30 1.19
CA TYR A 87 7.24 -0.78 1.84
C TYR A 87 8.36 -0.22 2.71
N VAL A 88 8.54 -0.80 3.90
CA VAL A 88 9.75 -0.68 4.72
C VAL A 88 10.40 -2.06 4.74
N LEU A 89 11.57 -2.18 4.12
CA LEU A 89 12.20 -3.46 3.81
C LEU A 89 13.61 -3.53 4.41
N PRO A 90 14.05 -4.69 4.92
CA PRO A 90 15.42 -4.90 5.33
C PRO A 90 16.36 -4.92 4.13
N ALA A 91 17.65 -4.63 4.36
CA ALA A 91 18.67 -4.66 3.32
C ALA A 91 18.76 -6.02 2.58
N ARG A 92 18.40 -7.11 3.26
CA ARG A 92 18.37 -8.48 2.73
C ARG A 92 17.56 -8.60 1.42
N VAL A 93 16.49 -7.80 1.27
CA VAL A 93 15.69 -7.79 0.02
C VAL A 93 16.53 -7.44 -1.20
N MET A 94 17.52 -6.54 -1.07
CA MET A 94 18.37 -6.15 -2.20
C MET A 94 19.27 -7.30 -2.67
N GLU A 95 19.73 -8.13 -1.74
CA GLU A 95 20.52 -9.34 -2.07
C GLU A 95 19.65 -10.40 -2.74
N ILE A 96 18.42 -10.58 -2.27
CA ILE A 96 17.44 -11.48 -2.88
C ILE A 96 17.14 -11.03 -4.32
N LEU A 97 16.79 -9.73 -4.50
CA LEU A 97 16.50 -9.16 -5.83
C LEU A 97 17.66 -9.32 -6.82
N ALA A 98 18.91 -9.18 -6.35
CA ALA A 98 20.10 -9.38 -7.20
C ALA A 98 20.23 -10.82 -7.73
N ASN A 99 19.60 -11.79 -7.07
CA ASN A 99 19.61 -13.21 -7.45
C ASN A 99 18.26 -13.70 -7.98
N THR A 100 17.21 -12.87 -7.95
CA THR A 100 15.88 -13.23 -8.48
C THR A 100 15.93 -13.31 -10.00
N LYS A 101 15.40 -14.40 -10.55
CA LYS A 101 15.28 -14.57 -12.00
C LYS A 101 14.08 -13.78 -12.51
N PRO A 102 14.11 -13.31 -13.77
CA PRO A 102 12.93 -12.75 -14.40
C PRO A 102 11.73 -13.71 -14.32
N GLY A 103 10.58 -13.17 -13.89
CA GLY A 103 9.32 -13.89 -13.81
C GLY A 103 8.35 -13.51 -14.93
N ALA A 104 7.10 -13.21 -14.59
CA ALA A 104 6.09 -12.80 -15.55
C ALA A 104 6.50 -11.53 -16.31
N GLY A 105 6.39 -11.55 -17.63
CA GLY A 105 6.77 -10.43 -18.49
C GLY A 105 8.28 -10.24 -18.71
N ASP A 106 9.12 -11.22 -18.33
CA ASP A 106 10.58 -11.13 -18.34
C ASP A 106 11.14 -10.02 -17.42
N GLU A 107 10.39 -9.69 -16.35
CA GLU A 107 10.73 -8.69 -15.36
C GLU A 107 11.06 -9.32 -14.00
N ILE A 108 11.99 -8.70 -13.25
CA ILE A 108 12.27 -9.07 -11.85
C ILE A 108 11.14 -8.49 -10.99
N GLN A 109 10.34 -9.39 -10.40
CA GLN A 109 9.19 -9.00 -9.59
C GLN A 109 9.58 -8.85 -8.10
N LEU A 110 9.17 -7.73 -7.49
CA LEU A 110 9.36 -7.55 -6.05
C LEU A 110 8.58 -8.58 -5.23
N THR A 111 7.42 -9.01 -5.69
CA THR A 111 6.58 -10.03 -5.05
C THR A 111 7.33 -11.36 -4.89
N ASP A 112 8.08 -11.78 -5.93
CA ASP A 112 8.89 -13.00 -5.86
C ASP A 112 10.01 -12.90 -4.81
N ALA A 113 10.63 -11.71 -4.71
CA ALA A 113 11.65 -11.46 -3.70
C ALA A 113 11.07 -11.40 -2.28
N LEU A 114 9.85 -10.91 -2.11
CA LEU A 114 9.16 -10.91 -0.82
C LEU A 114 8.71 -12.31 -0.41
N ASP A 115 8.30 -13.15 -1.36
CA ASP A 115 7.99 -14.56 -1.10
C ASP A 115 9.24 -15.35 -0.66
N GLU A 116 10.41 -15.03 -1.22
CA GLU A 116 11.67 -15.62 -0.74
C GLU A 116 12.03 -15.10 0.64
N LEU A 117 11.85 -13.78 0.90
CA LEU A 117 12.10 -13.19 2.20
C LEU A 117 11.21 -13.81 3.29
N LEU A 118 9.96 -14.15 2.98
CA LEU A 118 9.02 -14.82 3.90
C LEU A 118 9.53 -16.16 4.42
N ARG A 119 10.42 -16.85 3.69
CA ARG A 119 11.05 -18.10 4.13
C ARG A 119 12.16 -17.87 5.15
N GLU A 120 12.73 -16.68 5.20
CA GLU A 120 13.86 -16.32 6.05
C GLU A 120 13.42 -15.55 7.30
N GLN A 121 12.39 -14.68 7.17
CA GLN A 121 11.95 -13.80 8.25
C GLN A 121 10.48 -13.41 8.13
N THR A 122 9.95 -12.79 9.19
CA THR A 122 8.59 -12.26 9.21
C THR A 122 8.44 -11.09 8.26
N VAL A 123 7.36 -11.09 7.48
CA VAL A 123 6.85 -9.96 6.70
C VAL A 123 5.44 -9.64 7.22
N GLU A 124 5.14 -8.37 7.41
CA GLU A 124 3.88 -7.93 7.98
C GLU A 124 3.12 -7.01 7.02
N ALA A 125 1.80 -7.16 6.98
CA ALA A 125 0.90 -6.22 6.35
C ALA A 125 0.49 -5.16 7.40
N TYR A 126 0.87 -3.91 7.15
CA TYR A 126 0.43 -2.75 7.92
C TYR A 126 -0.84 -2.18 7.29
N ARG A 127 -1.98 -2.26 8.00
CA ARG A 127 -3.23 -1.67 7.51
C ARG A 127 -3.24 -0.17 7.74
N MET A 128 -3.21 0.59 6.65
CA MET A 128 -3.17 2.04 6.72
C MET A 128 -4.43 2.66 7.33
N THR A 129 -4.27 3.88 7.85
CA THR A 129 -5.37 4.68 8.42
C THR A 129 -5.87 5.76 7.48
N GLY A 130 -5.06 6.14 6.49
CA GLY A 130 -5.35 7.18 5.52
C GLY A 130 -6.26 6.73 4.38
N LYS A 131 -6.24 7.50 3.31
CA LYS A 131 -6.94 7.21 2.05
C LYS A 131 -5.95 7.27 0.90
N THR A 132 -6.10 6.36 -0.07
CA THR A 132 -5.31 6.34 -1.29
C THR A 132 -6.01 7.05 -2.45
N TYR A 133 -5.21 7.54 -3.38
CA TYR A 133 -5.63 8.02 -4.69
C TYR A 133 -4.70 7.41 -5.74
N ASP A 134 -5.23 6.57 -6.62
CA ASP A 134 -4.50 6.00 -7.75
C ASP A 134 -4.37 7.05 -8.85
N CYS A 135 -3.20 7.72 -8.90
CA CYS A 135 -2.89 8.73 -9.92
C CYS A 135 -2.42 8.12 -11.25
N GLY A 136 -2.30 6.79 -11.34
CA GLY A 136 -2.08 6.08 -12.59
C GLY A 136 -3.28 6.14 -13.52
N ASN A 137 -4.48 6.42 -13.00
CA ASN A 137 -5.67 6.70 -13.80
C ASN A 137 -6.13 8.16 -13.70
N LYS A 138 -6.81 8.64 -14.76
CA LYS A 138 -7.21 10.06 -14.87
C LYS A 138 -8.19 10.49 -13.78
N LEU A 139 -9.13 9.63 -13.40
CA LEU A 139 -10.13 9.95 -12.38
C LEU A 139 -9.48 10.05 -11.01
N GLY A 140 -8.64 9.09 -10.63
CA GLY A 140 -7.91 9.11 -9.36
C GLY A 140 -6.99 10.32 -9.25
N PHE A 141 -6.30 10.69 -10.34
CA PHE A 141 -5.50 11.93 -10.40
C PHE A 141 -6.35 13.19 -10.13
N LEU A 142 -7.53 13.31 -10.76
CA LEU A 142 -8.43 14.44 -10.53
C LEU A 142 -8.98 14.44 -9.09
N GLN A 143 -9.36 13.28 -8.56
CA GLN A 143 -9.80 13.14 -7.18
C GLN A 143 -8.71 13.56 -6.18
N ALA A 144 -7.45 13.17 -6.42
CA ALA A 144 -6.32 13.60 -5.63
C ALA A 144 -6.17 15.13 -5.65
N ASN A 145 -6.18 15.77 -6.84
CA ASN A 145 -6.09 17.23 -6.96
C ASN A 145 -7.19 17.94 -6.18
N VAL A 146 -8.43 17.47 -6.25
CA VAL A 146 -9.54 18.05 -5.48
C VAL A 146 -9.31 17.89 -3.99
N ALA A 147 -8.95 16.68 -3.53
CA ALA A 147 -8.77 16.42 -2.11
C ALA A 147 -7.62 17.25 -1.50
N TYR A 148 -6.47 17.27 -2.17
CA TYR A 148 -5.31 18.04 -1.72
C TYR A 148 -5.54 19.55 -1.84
N GLY A 149 -6.15 20.02 -2.92
CA GLY A 149 -6.46 21.43 -3.14
C GLY A 149 -7.41 22.00 -2.09
N LEU A 150 -8.39 21.21 -1.64
CA LEU A 150 -9.35 21.60 -0.57
C LEU A 150 -8.74 21.57 0.84
N GLN A 151 -7.61 20.93 1.04
CA GLN A 151 -6.98 20.78 2.36
C GLN A 151 -5.75 21.68 2.53
N HIS A 152 -5.13 22.12 1.43
CA HIS A 152 -3.93 22.95 1.49
C HIS A 152 -4.29 24.38 1.97
N PRO A 153 -3.63 24.93 3.00
CA PRO A 153 -4.00 26.23 3.60
C PRO A 153 -4.07 27.39 2.61
N GLU A 154 -3.18 27.42 1.61
CA GLU A 154 -3.11 28.52 0.64
C GLU A 154 -4.14 28.42 -0.47
N THR A 155 -4.73 27.24 -0.72
CA THR A 155 -5.61 27.01 -1.87
C THR A 155 -7.06 26.70 -1.49
N ALA A 156 -7.31 26.23 -0.25
CA ALA A 156 -8.60 25.66 0.16
C ALA A 156 -9.80 26.58 -0.12
N GLU A 157 -9.74 27.85 0.29
CA GLU A 157 -10.86 28.77 0.14
C GLU A 157 -11.10 29.16 -1.32
N GLY A 158 -10.05 29.52 -2.06
CA GLY A 158 -10.16 29.85 -3.48
C GLY A 158 -10.64 28.68 -4.31
N PHE A 159 -10.18 27.46 -3.96
CA PHE A 159 -10.57 26.26 -4.69
C PHE A 159 -12.02 25.84 -4.40
N LYS A 160 -12.51 25.99 -3.16
CA LYS A 160 -13.94 25.81 -2.83
C LYS A 160 -14.82 26.75 -3.63
N GLN A 161 -14.44 28.05 -3.68
CA GLN A 161 -15.17 29.05 -4.45
C GLN A 161 -15.18 28.72 -5.95
N PHE A 162 -14.05 28.29 -6.50
CA PHE A 162 -13.97 27.86 -7.90
C PHE A 162 -14.89 26.66 -8.15
N LEU A 163 -14.84 25.60 -7.34
CA LEU A 163 -15.67 24.41 -7.50
C LEU A 163 -17.18 24.73 -7.40
N SER A 164 -17.58 25.66 -6.54
CA SER A 164 -19.00 26.06 -6.39
C SER A 164 -19.56 26.83 -7.59
N GLN A 165 -18.72 27.24 -8.53
CA GLN A 165 -19.11 27.93 -9.76
C GLN A 165 -19.12 27.01 -11.01
N GLN A 166 -18.81 25.74 -10.81
CA GLN A 166 -18.83 24.73 -11.88
C GLN A 166 -20.15 23.95 -11.81
N ASP A 167 -21.19 24.46 -12.49
CA ASP A 167 -22.49 23.80 -12.68
C ASP A 167 -22.50 22.90 -13.95
#